data_a18bb3ae95e1ed96ef536380efaac836
#
_entry.id   a18bb3ae95e1ed96ef536380efaac836
#
_cell.length_a   1.000
_cell.length_b   1.000
_cell.length_c   1.000
_cell.angle_alpha   90.00
_cell.angle_beta   90.00
_cell.angle_gamma   90.00
#
_symmetry.space_group_name_H-M   'P 1'
#
loop_
_entity.id
_entity.type
_entity.pdbx_description
1 polymer ?
#
loop_
_entity_poly.entity_id
_entity_poly.type
_entity_poly.pdbx_seq_one_letter_code
_entity_poly.pdbx_strand_id
1 'polypeptide(L)'
;IFDDEEDKLNEVDRGVIEKFLRSNYLAEWEISSVPNEDGLYEVSCPGRVVFLGSYPTSLTNGLFTWTRVGGDFCCSNKPLISLKGAPKYVGGMFWCSSCKALTTLEGAPEEVKEDFTCDNCDSLVSLKGAPKKVGGNFDCSYCWGITSLEGGPEQVGSSMNLSWCKSLKTLDGAPKEIRRAINCSYCKSLTSLDAIPSKLRGNVNTLNCTSLI
;
A
#
# COMPACT_ATOMS: atom_id res chain seq x y z
N ILE A 1 -6.57 -8.25 43.82
CA ILE A 1 -5.08 -8.18 43.91
C ILE A 1 -4.45 -8.46 42.54
N PHE A 2 -5.16 -9.09 41.57
CA PHE A 2 -4.64 -9.40 40.23
C PHE A 2 -4.85 -8.25 39.20
N ASP A 3 -5.83 -7.37 39.42
CA ASP A 3 -6.16 -6.26 38.50
C ASP A 3 -5.07 -5.16 38.44
N ASP A 4 -4.36 -4.90 39.57
CA ASP A 4 -3.38 -3.81 39.65
C ASP A 4 -2.07 -4.08 38.86
N GLU A 5 -1.69 -5.34 38.62
CA GLU A 5 -0.48 -5.69 37.86
C GLU A 5 -0.75 -5.70 36.36
N GLU A 6 -1.93 -6.15 35.93
CA GLU A 6 -2.36 -6.16 34.52
C GLU A 6 -2.56 -4.74 34.01
N ASP A 7 -3.17 -3.85 34.82
CA ASP A 7 -3.31 -2.43 34.50
C ASP A 7 -1.96 -1.71 34.38
N LYS A 8 -0.97 -2.04 35.21
CA LYS A 8 0.38 -1.46 35.16
C LYS A 8 1.17 -1.92 33.92
N LEU A 9 1.07 -3.18 33.53
CA LEU A 9 1.66 -3.69 32.29
C LEU A 9 1.04 -2.98 31.07
N ASN A 10 -0.28 -2.82 31.05
CA ASN A 10 -1.00 -2.11 30.01
C ASN A 10 -0.58 -0.63 29.88
N GLU A 11 -0.30 0.06 30.99
CA GLU A 11 0.21 1.44 30.98
C GLU A 11 1.64 1.54 30.41
N VAL A 12 2.51 0.57 30.70
CA VAL A 12 3.88 0.53 30.17
C VAL A 12 3.86 0.34 28.66
N ASP A 13 3.08 -0.62 28.15
CA ASP A 13 2.96 -0.90 26.72
C ASP A 13 2.38 0.29 25.98
N ARG A 14 1.33 0.90 26.53
CA ARG A 14 0.72 2.11 25.97
C ARG A 14 1.72 3.26 25.87
N GLY A 15 2.53 3.49 26.92
CA GLY A 15 3.59 4.50 26.92
C GLY A 15 4.66 4.25 25.85
N VAL A 16 5.03 2.99 25.64
CA VAL A 16 5.98 2.59 24.58
C VAL A 16 5.38 2.85 23.18
N ILE A 17 4.11 2.50 22.98
CA ILE A 17 3.39 2.76 21.73
C ILE A 17 3.32 4.26 21.45
N GLU A 18 2.87 5.06 22.42
CA GLU A 18 2.78 6.52 22.26
C GLU A 18 4.14 7.15 21.94
N LYS A 19 5.20 6.72 22.61
CA LYS A 19 6.56 7.19 22.33
C LYS A 19 6.97 6.85 20.89
N PHE A 20 6.69 5.64 20.42
CA PHE A 20 6.96 5.23 19.05
C PHE A 20 6.16 6.06 18.05
N LEU A 21 4.85 6.26 18.29
CA LEU A 21 3.98 7.04 17.43
C LEU A 21 4.46 8.50 17.33
N ARG A 22 4.73 9.15 18.46
CA ARG A 22 5.26 10.53 18.50
C ARG A 22 6.59 10.69 17.78
N SER A 23 7.46 9.68 17.83
CA SER A 23 8.77 9.73 17.21
C SER A 23 8.74 9.47 15.70
N ASN A 24 7.75 8.74 15.21
CA ASN A 24 7.73 8.26 13.82
C ASN A 24 6.58 8.81 12.98
N TYR A 25 5.52 9.34 13.59
CA TYR A 25 4.35 9.81 12.88
C TYR A 25 3.96 11.24 13.27
N LEU A 26 3.48 11.98 12.29
CA LEU A 26 2.79 13.24 12.51
C LEU A 26 1.29 12.97 12.34
N ALA A 27 0.58 12.77 13.45
CA ALA A 27 -0.84 12.44 13.48
C ALA A 27 -1.43 12.61 14.88
N GLU A 28 -2.75 12.70 14.95
CA GLU A 28 -3.54 12.43 16.16
C GLU A 28 -4.04 10.99 16.08
N TRP A 29 -4.03 10.26 17.19
CA TRP A 29 -4.40 8.85 17.23
C TRP A 29 -5.20 8.49 18.47
N GLU A 30 -5.94 7.40 18.33
CA GLU A 30 -6.62 6.71 19.43
C GLU A 30 -6.00 5.32 19.57
N ILE A 31 -5.74 4.89 20.79
CA ILE A 31 -5.22 3.56 21.13
C ILE A 31 -6.30 2.83 21.93
N SER A 32 -6.60 1.57 21.58
CA SER A 32 -7.52 0.74 22.35
C SER A 32 -7.10 0.62 23.82
N SER A 33 -8.05 0.45 24.72
CA SER A 33 -7.79 0.31 26.16
C SER A 33 -7.16 -1.04 26.51
N VAL A 34 -7.43 -2.07 25.69
CA VAL A 34 -6.93 -3.44 25.85
C VAL A 34 -6.40 -3.97 24.52
N PRO A 35 -5.43 -4.91 24.54
CA PRO A 35 -4.98 -5.61 23.34
C PRO A 35 -6.11 -6.45 22.72
N ASN A 36 -6.00 -6.71 21.42
CA ASN A 36 -6.88 -7.62 20.69
C ASN A 36 -6.49 -9.11 20.94
N GLU A 37 -7.13 -10.03 20.21
CA GLU A 37 -6.88 -11.49 20.32
C GLU A 37 -5.42 -11.88 19.99
N ASP A 38 -4.71 -11.08 19.20
CA ASP A 38 -3.30 -11.27 18.85
C ASP A 38 -2.35 -10.65 19.88
N GLY A 39 -2.86 -10.07 20.97
CA GLY A 39 -2.08 -9.37 21.99
C GLY A 39 -1.58 -7.99 21.55
N LEU A 40 -2.14 -7.42 20.47
CA LEU A 40 -1.74 -6.13 19.91
C LEU A 40 -2.76 -5.04 20.24
N TYR A 41 -2.27 -3.87 20.63
CA TYR A 41 -3.14 -2.70 20.74
C TYR A 41 -3.60 -2.23 19.35
N GLU A 42 -4.84 -1.80 19.25
CA GLU A 42 -5.39 -1.23 18.02
C GLU A 42 -5.20 0.27 18.03
N VAL A 43 -4.61 0.79 16.94
CA VAL A 43 -4.39 2.23 16.74
C VAL A 43 -5.22 2.70 15.55
N SER A 44 -5.98 3.77 15.75
CA SER A 44 -6.70 4.45 14.69
C SER A 44 -6.37 5.94 14.67
N CYS A 45 -6.56 6.55 13.51
CA CYS A 45 -6.36 7.99 13.31
C CYS A 45 -7.51 8.53 12.47
N PRO A 46 -8.25 9.56 12.93
CA PRO A 46 -9.31 10.17 12.13
C PRO A 46 -8.80 10.98 10.94
N GLY A 47 -7.57 11.50 11.04
CA GLY A 47 -6.95 12.36 10.06
C GLY A 47 -5.88 11.68 9.20
N ARG A 48 -4.93 12.48 8.76
CA ARG A 48 -3.77 12.06 7.95
C ARG A 48 -2.65 11.53 8.82
N VAL A 49 -1.98 10.49 8.35
CA VAL A 49 -0.77 9.93 8.99
C VAL A 49 0.41 10.09 8.06
N VAL A 50 1.49 10.70 8.54
CA VAL A 50 2.77 10.82 7.82
C VAL A 50 3.87 10.16 8.65
N PHE A 51 4.54 9.18 8.05
CA PHE A 51 5.65 8.49 8.68
C PHE A 51 6.94 9.30 8.56
N LEU A 52 7.42 9.87 9.66
CA LEU A 52 8.59 10.74 9.72
C LEU A 52 9.91 9.96 9.89
N GLY A 53 9.86 8.81 10.55
CA GLY A 53 11.05 8.02 10.88
C GLY A 53 11.92 7.72 9.66
N SER A 54 13.23 7.94 9.79
CA SER A 54 14.19 7.77 8.69
C SER A 54 14.59 6.31 8.48
N TYR A 55 14.46 5.46 9.49
CA TYR A 55 15.04 4.11 9.52
C TYR A 55 14.15 2.94 9.98
N PRO A 56 12.87 3.05 10.28
CA PRO A 56 12.17 1.83 10.60
C PRO A 56 11.93 1.04 9.33
N THR A 57 12.34 -0.21 9.37
CA THR A 57 12.00 -1.23 8.36
C THR A 57 10.58 -1.77 8.55
N SER A 58 9.86 -1.28 9.57
CA SER A 58 8.51 -1.68 9.96
C SER A 58 7.64 -0.46 10.26
N LEU A 59 6.35 -0.56 9.95
CA LEU A 59 5.34 0.47 10.22
C LEU A 59 4.80 0.41 11.66
N THR A 60 5.21 -0.58 12.45
CA THR A 60 4.84 -0.73 13.86
C THR A 60 6.05 -1.19 14.68
N ASN A 61 5.97 -1.09 16.00
CA ASN A 61 6.99 -1.59 16.92
C ASN A 61 6.71 -3.02 17.43
N GLY A 62 5.71 -3.69 16.88
CA GLY A 62 5.31 -5.04 17.31
C GLY A 62 4.33 -5.08 18.47
N LEU A 63 3.97 -3.94 19.06
CA LEU A 63 2.99 -3.86 20.17
C LEU A 63 1.61 -3.42 19.70
N PHE A 64 1.48 -2.91 18.49
CA PHE A 64 0.21 -2.41 17.97
C PHE A 64 0.02 -2.73 16.50
N THR A 65 -1.22 -2.64 16.06
CA THR A 65 -1.63 -2.68 14.67
C THR A 65 -2.45 -1.45 14.32
N TRP A 66 -2.26 -0.90 13.12
CA TRP A 66 -3.15 0.12 12.58
C TRP A 66 -4.44 -0.53 12.10
N THR A 67 -5.59 -0.07 12.61
CA THR A 67 -6.90 -0.54 12.13
C THR A 67 -7.44 0.35 11.03
N ARG A 68 -7.48 1.66 11.26
CA ARG A 68 -8.09 2.63 10.36
C ARG A 68 -7.37 3.96 10.38
N VAL A 69 -7.19 4.53 9.20
CA VAL A 69 -6.80 5.94 9.00
C VAL A 69 -7.90 6.61 8.19
N GLY A 70 -8.49 7.68 8.72
CA GLY A 70 -9.62 8.39 8.10
C GLY A 70 -9.20 9.26 6.93
N GLY A 71 -7.99 9.82 6.97
CA GLY A 71 -7.36 10.59 5.90
C GLY A 71 -6.31 9.80 5.14
N ASP A 72 -5.24 10.49 4.73
CA ASP A 72 -4.13 9.91 3.99
C ASP A 72 -3.15 9.15 4.88
N PHE A 73 -2.48 8.15 4.32
CA PHE A 73 -1.35 7.47 4.95
C PHE A 73 -0.11 7.53 4.07
N CYS A 74 0.96 8.15 4.56
CA CYS A 74 2.20 8.32 3.81
C CYS A 74 3.39 7.64 4.48
N CYS A 75 3.96 6.63 3.82
CA CYS A 75 5.20 5.95 4.20
C CYS A 75 6.23 5.91 3.06
N SER A 76 6.18 6.89 2.16
CA SER A 76 7.09 6.99 1.01
C SER A 76 8.55 7.23 1.42
N ASN A 77 9.48 6.85 0.53
CA ASN A 77 10.93 7.01 0.73
C ASN A 77 11.46 6.30 1.99
N LYS A 78 10.87 5.14 2.35
CA LYS A 78 11.30 4.35 3.51
C LYS A 78 11.95 3.04 3.08
N PRO A 79 12.89 2.51 3.88
CA PRO A 79 13.54 1.22 3.60
C PRO A 79 12.64 0.02 3.98
N LEU A 80 11.35 0.13 3.70
CA LEU A 80 10.37 -0.93 3.96
C LEU A 80 10.60 -2.09 3.00
N ILE A 81 10.62 -3.31 3.53
CA ILE A 81 10.69 -4.55 2.74
C ILE A 81 9.30 -5.13 2.44
N SER A 82 8.29 -4.75 3.23
CA SER A 82 6.87 -5.08 3.07
C SER A 82 6.02 -3.98 3.69
N LEU A 83 4.70 -4.03 3.48
CA LEU A 83 3.75 -3.09 4.09
C LEU A 83 3.09 -3.68 5.35
N LYS A 84 3.65 -4.73 5.94
CA LYS A 84 3.15 -5.31 7.20
C LYS A 84 3.07 -4.24 8.28
N GLY A 85 1.92 -4.19 8.94
CA GLY A 85 1.62 -3.16 9.94
C GLY A 85 0.99 -1.89 9.36
N ALA A 86 0.72 -1.80 8.06
CA ALA A 86 -0.10 -0.72 7.53
C ALA A 86 -1.56 -0.85 7.98
N PRO A 87 -2.33 0.27 7.97
CA PRO A 87 -3.75 0.24 8.33
C PRO A 87 -4.56 -0.63 7.37
N LYS A 88 -5.54 -1.36 7.88
CA LYS A 88 -6.44 -2.18 7.04
C LYS A 88 -7.32 -1.34 6.12
N TYR A 89 -7.61 -0.11 6.52
CA TYR A 89 -8.46 0.83 5.78
C TYR A 89 -7.83 2.23 5.78
N VAL A 90 -7.83 2.88 4.61
CA VAL A 90 -7.39 4.27 4.41
C VAL A 90 -8.50 5.06 3.71
N GLY A 91 -8.97 6.12 4.36
CA GLY A 91 -10.07 6.97 3.89
C GLY A 91 -9.64 8.02 2.86
N GLY A 92 -8.36 8.30 2.75
CA GLY A 92 -7.74 9.14 1.74
C GLY A 92 -6.81 8.35 0.83
N MET A 93 -5.67 8.94 0.49
CA MET A 93 -4.61 8.35 -0.34
C MET A 93 -3.64 7.51 0.49
N PHE A 94 -3.09 6.46 -0.13
CA PHE A 94 -1.99 5.68 0.44
C PHE A 94 -0.74 5.83 -0.41
N TRP A 95 0.34 6.36 0.17
CA TRP A 95 1.62 6.56 -0.51
C TRP A 95 2.73 5.71 0.11
N CYS A 96 3.31 4.81 -0.69
CA CYS A 96 4.53 4.08 -0.41
C CYS A 96 5.55 4.19 -1.55
N SER A 97 5.54 5.32 -2.25
CA SER A 97 6.43 5.63 -3.37
C SER A 97 7.89 5.60 -2.97
N SER A 98 8.76 5.19 -3.89
CA SER A 98 10.22 5.19 -3.68
C SER A 98 10.70 4.35 -2.48
N CYS A 99 9.93 3.35 -2.07
CA CYS A 99 10.37 2.35 -1.10
C CYS A 99 11.24 1.31 -1.82
N LYS A 100 12.53 1.63 -1.99
CA LYS A 100 13.46 0.89 -2.85
C LYS A 100 13.72 -0.57 -2.43
N ALA A 101 13.49 -0.92 -1.17
CA ALA A 101 13.63 -2.29 -0.66
C ALA A 101 12.31 -3.09 -0.70
N LEU A 102 11.19 -2.46 -1.08
CA LEU A 102 9.88 -3.09 -1.10
C LEU A 102 9.81 -4.16 -2.21
N THR A 103 9.58 -5.41 -1.85
CA THR A 103 9.56 -6.54 -2.79
C THR A 103 8.15 -7.01 -3.13
N THR A 104 7.19 -6.83 -2.21
CA THR A 104 5.77 -7.18 -2.35
C THR A 104 4.90 -6.10 -1.71
N LEU A 105 3.60 -6.11 -1.99
CA LEU A 105 2.62 -5.24 -1.32
C LEU A 105 1.94 -5.94 -0.13
N GLU A 106 2.50 -7.07 0.37
CA GLU A 106 1.94 -7.77 1.52
C GLU A 106 1.84 -6.86 2.74
N GLY A 107 0.64 -6.82 3.33
CA GLY A 107 0.30 -5.94 4.44
C GLY A 107 -0.26 -4.58 4.02
N ALA A 108 -0.42 -4.31 2.71
CA ALA A 108 -1.14 -3.11 2.28
C ALA A 108 -2.59 -3.11 2.78
N PRO A 109 -3.26 -1.93 2.84
CA PRO A 109 -4.67 -1.83 3.17
C PRO A 109 -5.54 -2.73 2.29
N GLU A 110 -6.62 -3.26 2.85
CA GLU A 110 -7.62 -4.00 2.06
C GLU A 110 -8.41 -3.07 1.14
N GLU A 111 -8.65 -1.83 1.59
CA GLU A 111 -9.36 -0.79 0.84
C GLU A 111 -8.69 0.58 1.04
N VAL A 112 -8.49 1.29 -0.08
CA VAL A 112 -8.06 2.69 -0.13
C VAL A 112 -9.13 3.48 -0.88
N LYS A 113 -9.69 4.51 -0.26
CA LYS A 113 -10.81 5.26 -0.84
C LYS A 113 -10.41 6.18 -1.99
N GLU A 114 -9.18 6.65 -1.97
CA GLU A 114 -8.62 7.50 -3.01
C GLU A 114 -7.47 6.78 -3.75
N ASP A 115 -6.35 7.45 -4.00
CA ASP A 115 -5.25 6.89 -4.78
C ASP A 115 -4.37 5.95 -3.94
N PHE A 116 -3.89 4.88 -4.55
CA PHE A 116 -2.82 4.03 -4.04
C PHE A 116 -1.60 4.18 -4.92
N THR A 117 -0.48 4.62 -4.34
CA THR A 117 0.74 4.93 -5.09
C THR A 117 1.94 4.20 -4.51
N CYS A 118 2.53 3.31 -5.31
CA CYS A 118 3.76 2.57 -5.02
C CYS A 118 4.79 2.72 -6.15
N ASP A 119 4.78 3.84 -6.83
CA ASP A 119 5.70 4.12 -7.92
C ASP A 119 7.17 4.14 -7.48
N ASN A 120 8.07 3.89 -8.44
CA ASN A 120 9.49 3.98 -8.21
C ASN A 120 10.02 3.04 -7.09
N CYS A 121 9.37 1.88 -6.91
CA CYS A 121 9.80 0.80 -6.01
C CYS A 121 10.60 -0.23 -6.81
N ASP A 122 11.93 0.00 -6.94
CA ASP A 122 12.79 -0.75 -7.87
C ASP A 122 12.86 -2.26 -7.60
N SER A 123 12.73 -2.66 -6.33
CA SER A 123 12.74 -4.07 -5.91
C SER A 123 11.39 -4.74 -5.97
N LEU A 124 10.30 -4.02 -6.30
CA LEU A 124 8.96 -4.59 -6.35
C LEU A 124 8.83 -5.53 -7.55
N VAL A 125 8.67 -6.82 -7.27
CA VAL A 125 8.58 -7.89 -8.28
C VAL A 125 7.19 -8.48 -8.40
N SER A 126 6.28 -8.18 -7.46
CA SER A 126 4.93 -8.72 -7.41
C SER A 126 3.97 -7.71 -6.78
N LEU A 127 2.75 -7.67 -7.29
CA LEU A 127 1.64 -6.90 -6.70
C LEU A 127 0.89 -7.67 -5.60
N LYS A 128 1.40 -8.86 -5.20
CA LYS A 128 0.78 -9.68 -4.16
C LYS A 128 0.58 -8.87 -2.89
N GLY A 129 -0.65 -8.89 -2.37
CA GLY A 129 -1.05 -8.12 -1.19
C GLY A 129 -1.51 -6.70 -1.49
N ALA A 130 -1.62 -6.29 -2.75
CA ALA A 130 -2.23 -5.00 -3.11
C ALA A 130 -3.66 -4.87 -2.56
N PRO A 131 -4.14 -3.63 -2.34
CA PRO A 131 -5.53 -3.38 -1.96
C PRO A 131 -6.50 -4.04 -2.95
N LYS A 132 -7.52 -4.73 -2.44
CA LYS A 132 -8.56 -5.31 -3.32
C LYS A 132 -9.32 -4.23 -4.05
N LYS A 133 -9.49 -3.06 -3.40
CA LYS A 133 -10.27 -1.95 -3.94
C LYS A 133 -9.54 -0.63 -3.74
N VAL A 134 -9.34 0.08 -4.85
CA VAL A 134 -8.78 1.43 -4.90
C VAL A 134 -9.83 2.33 -5.52
N GLY A 135 -10.27 3.35 -4.78
CA GLY A 135 -11.34 4.26 -5.22
C GLY A 135 -10.87 5.27 -6.27
N GLY A 136 -9.60 5.65 -6.23
CA GLY A 136 -8.92 6.54 -7.16
C GLY A 136 -8.02 5.81 -8.16
N ASN A 137 -6.83 6.35 -8.36
CA ASN A 137 -5.80 5.78 -9.25
C ASN A 137 -4.98 4.72 -8.52
N PHE A 138 -4.52 3.71 -9.26
CA PHE A 138 -3.48 2.79 -8.83
C PHE A 138 -2.21 3.09 -9.64
N ASP A 139 -1.16 3.56 -8.97
CA ASP A 139 0.12 3.90 -9.62
C ASP A 139 1.24 3.00 -9.09
N CYS A 140 1.78 2.17 -9.98
CA CYS A 140 3.01 1.39 -9.78
C CYS A 140 4.00 1.64 -10.92
N SER A 141 4.02 2.83 -11.49
CA SER A 141 4.97 3.21 -12.52
C SER A 141 6.42 3.12 -12.03
N TYR A 142 7.35 2.93 -12.93
CA TYR A 142 8.78 2.75 -12.63
C TYR A 142 9.10 1.56 -11.70
N CYS A 143 8.20 0.60 -11.53
CA CYS A 143 8.47 -0.65 -10.82
C CYS A 143 9.05 -1.69 -11.80
N TRP A 144 10.35 -1.72 -11.93
CA TRP A 144 11.04 -2.42 -13.02
C TRP A 144 10.99 -3.95 -12.91
N GLY A 145 10.74 -4.49 -11.71
CA GLY A 145 10.72 -5.93 -11.45
C GLY A 145 9.38 -6.61 -11.73
N ILE A 146 8.29 -5.86 -11.89
CA ILE A 146 6.95 -6.41 -12.11
C ILE A 146 6.87 -7.05 -13.51
N THR A 147 6.42 -8.32 -13.58
CA THR A 147 6.32 -9.08 -14.82
C THR A 147 4.88 -9.33 -15.27
N SER A 148 3.91 -9.28 -14.34
CA SER A 148 2.45 -9.40 -14.55
C SER A 148 1.73 -8.58 -13.51
N LEU A 149 0.40 -8.52 -13.57
CA LEU A 149 -0.44 -7.82 -12.59
C LEU A 149 -1.07 -8.77 -11.56
N GLU A 150 -0.61 -10.02 -11.50
CA GLU A 150 -1.12 -11.00 -10.54
C GLU A 150 -0.95 -10.53 -9.10
N GLY A 151 -2.01 -10.74 -8.31
CA GLY A 151 -2.08 -10.27 -6.93
C GLY A 151 -2.35 -8.77 -6.76
N GLY A 152 -2.59 -8.06 -7.87
CA GLY A 152 -3.01 -6.66 -7.91
C GLY A 152 -4.47 -6.43 -7.49
N PRO A 153 -4.95 -5.18 -7.56
CA PRO A 153 -6.30 -4.84 -7.14
C PRO A 153 -7.38 -5.50 -8.01
N GLU A 154 -8.53 -5.81 -7.43
CA GLU A 154 -9.69 -6.31 -8.15
C GLU A 154 -10.47 -5.18 -8.84
N GLN A 155 -10.44 -3.97 -8.26
CA GLN A 155 -11.14 -2.79 -8.76
C GLN A 155 -10.28 -1.52 -8.62
N VAL A 156 -10.26 -0.72 -9.69
CA VAL A 156 -9.63 0.61 -9.72
C VAL A 156 -10.66 1.63 -10.19
N GLY A 157 -10.99 2.57 -9.32
CA GLY A 157 -12.04 3.56 -9.54
C GLY A 157 -11.68 4.69 -10.51
N SER A 158 -10.41 4.81 -10.90
CA SER A 158 -9.95 5.76 -11.90
C SER A 158 -9.00 5.08 -12.89
N SER A 159 -7.75 5.50 -12.97
CA SER A 159 -6.76 4.99 -13.93
C SER A 159 -5.73 4.08 -13.26
N MET A 160 -5.15 3.17 -14.03
CA MET A 160 -4.02 2.35 -13.64
C MET A 160 -2.77 2.81 -14.39
N ASN A 161 -1.72 3.22 -13.66
CA ASN A 161 -0.46 3.64 -14.24
C ASN A 161 0.62 2.58 -14.02
N LEU A 162 1.09 2.00 -15.12
CA LEU A 162 2.12 0.96 -15.23
C LEU A 162 3.32 1.46 -16.04
N SER A 163 3.37 2.78 -16.35
CA SER A 163 4.41 3.30 -17.23
C SER A 163 5.82 3.00 -16.71
N TRP A 164 6.73 2.68 -17.60
CA TRP A 164 8.10 2.30 -17.27
C TRP A 164 8.28 1.01 -16.47
N CYS A 165 7.26 0.16 -16.37
CA CYS A 165 7.41 -1.21 -15.87
C CYS A 165 8.10 -2.05 -16.95
N LYS A 166 9.43 -1.93 -17.05
CA LYS A 166 10.22 -2.47 -18.18
C LYS A 166 10.16 -3.97 -18.34
N SER A 167 9.94 -4.72 -17.23
CA SER A 167 9.85 -6.19 -17.23
C SER A 167 8.43 -6.72 -17.38
N LEU A 168 7.41 -5.84 -17.43
CA LEU A 168 6.00 -6.24 -17.59
C LEU A 168 5.80 -6.91 -18.93
N LYS A 169 5.40 -8.19 -18.92
CA LYS A 169 5.23 -9.03 -20.12
C LYS A 169 3.79 -9.14 -20.56
N THR A 170 2.87 -9.21 -19.60
CA THR A 170 1.43 -9.40 -19.81
C THR A 170 0.64 -8.51 -18.86
N LEU A 171 -0.66 -8.33 -19.14
CA LEU A 171 -1.62 -7.71 -18.23
C LEU A 171 -2.39 -8.76 -17.40
N ASP A 172 -1.90 -10.02 -17.33
CA ASP A 172 -2.52 -11.07 -16.52
C ASP A 172 -2.63 -10.62 -15.05
N GLY A 173 -3.80 -10.84 -14.45
CA GLY A 173 -4.12 -10.31 -13.14
C GLY A 173 -4.65 -8.86 -13.13
N ALA A 174 -4.88 -8.26 -14.29
CA ALA A 174 -5.49 -6.93 -14.36
C ALA A 174 -6.84 -6.87 -13.60
N PRO A 175 -7.19 -5.72 -12.98
CA PRO A 175 -8.46 -5.53 -12.32
C PRO A 175 -9.65 -5.86 -13.22
N LYS A 176 -10.72 -6.42 -12.65
CA LYS A 176 -11.96 -6.70 -13.41
C LYS A 176 -12.60 -5.43 -13.94
N GLU A 177 -12.42 -4.30 -13.24
CA GLU A 177 -12.97 -2.99 -13.60
C GLU A 177 -11.94 -1.90 -13.41
N ILE A 178 -11.75 -1.08 -14.46
CA ILE A 178 -10.99 0.17 -14.45
C ILE A 178 -11.87 1.24 -15.10
N ARG A 179 -12.20 2.28 -14.31
CA ARG A 179 -13.17 3.29 -14.80
C ARG A 179 -12.62 4.31 -15.77
N ARG A 180 -11.30 4.41 -15.89
CA ARG A 180 -10.64 5.32 -16.85
C ARG A 180 -9.61 4.55 -17.67
N ALA A 181 -8.39 4.98 -17.70
CA ALA A 181 -7.36 4.50 -18.61
C ALA A 181 -6.34 3.56 -17.95
N ILE A 182 -5.68 2.76 -18.78
CA ILE A 182 -4.44 2.07 -18.42
C ILE A 182 -3.28 2.75 -19.15
N ASN A 183 -2.25 3.13 -18.43
CA ASN A 183 -1.02 3.65 -19.02
C ASN A 183 0.09 2.59 -18.91
N CYS A 184 0.43 1.96 -20.02
CA CYS A 184 1.54 1.00 -20.16
C CYS A 184 2.71 1.61 -20.95
N SER A 185 2.79 2.93 -21.12
CA SER A 185 3.85 3.53 -21.92
C SER A 185 5.24 3.12 -21.40
N TYR A 186 6.15 2.86 -22.32
CA TYR A 186 7.51 2.40 -22.04
C TYR A 186 7.63 1.03 -21.34
N CYS A 187 6.58 0.20 -21.37
CA CYS A 187 6.64 -1.21 -20.96
C CYS A 187 7.27 -2.03 -22.09
N LYS A 188 8.60 -2.01 -22.20
CA LYS A 188 9.32 -2.55 -23.36
C LYS A 188 9.19 -4.06 -23.54
N SER A 189 8.90 -4.82 -22.47
CA SER A 189 8.73 -6.27 -22.51
C SER A 189 7.27 -6.72 -22.73
N LEU A 190 6.32 -5.78 -22.79
CA LEU A 190 4.90 -6.09 -22.98
C LEU A 190 4.66 -6.65 -24.38
N THR A 191 4.16 -7.89 -24.47
CA THR A 191 3.99 -8.63 -25.73
C THR A 191 2.55 -8.76 -26.19
N SER A 192 1.58 -8.64 -25.27
CA SER A 192 0.14 -8.80 -25.58
C SER A 192 -0.72 -7.89 -24.71
N LEU A 193 -1.90 -7.57 -25.22
CA LEU A 193 -2.98 -6.87 -24.53
C LEU A 193 -4.22 -7.77 -24.29
N ASP A 194 -4.08 -9.09 -24.43
CA ASP A 194 -5.21 -10.04 -24.35
C ASP A 194 -5.95 -10.01 -23.01
N ALA A 195 -5.26 -9.63 -21.93
CA ALA A 195 -5.82 -9.55 -20.58
C ALA A 195 -6.34 -8.15 -20.20
N ILE A 196 -6.68 -7.30 -21.20
CA ILE A 196 -7.33 -6.01 -20.93
C ILE A 196 -8.66 -6.25 -20.20
N PRO A 197 -8.95 -5.49 -19.12
CA PRO A 197 -10.20 -5.61 -18.38
C PRO A 197 -11.43 -5.45 -19.26
N SER A 198 -12.39 -6.37 -19.16
CA SER A 198 -13.65 -6.30 -19.92
C SER A 198 -14.49 -5.07 -19.58
N LYS A 199 -14.27 -4.46 -18.40
CA LYS A 199 -14.93 -3.22 -17.95
C LYS A 199 -13.95 -2.03 -17.93
N LEU A 200 -13.07 -1.93 -18.91
CA LEU A 200 -12.27 -0.74 -19.15
C LEU A 200 -13.12 0.31 -19.88
N ARG A 201 -13.26 1.52 -19.30
CA ARG A 201 -14.05 2.60 -19.91
C ARG A 201 -13.21 3.61 -20.71
N GLY A 202 -11.90 3.59 -20.55
CA GLY A 202 -10.99 4.50 -21.22
C GLY A 202 -10.02 3.79 -22.16
N ASN A 203 -8.93 4.45 -22.46
CA ASN A 203 -7.94 4.00 -23.43
C ASN A 203 -6.80 3.22 -22.75
N VAL A 204 -6.13 2.39 -23.54
CA VAL A 204 -4.82 1.80 -23.17
C VAL A 204 -3.74 2.58 -23.91
N ASN A 205 -2.84 3.22 -23.15
CA ASN A 205 -1.66 3.88 -23.71
C ASN A 205 -0.49 2.90 -23.77
N THR A 206 -0.03 2.58 -24.96
CA THR A 206 1.07 1.65 -25.22
C THR A 206 2.26 2.31 -25.92
N LEU A 207 2.41 3.63 -25.75
CA LEU A 207 3.51 4.38 -26.34
C LEU A 207 4.85 3.74 -25.96
N ASN A 208 5.69 3.45 -26.96
CA ASN A 208 7.01 2.83 -26.76
C ASN A 208 6.99 1.42 -26.11
N CYS A 209 5.92 0.66 -26.27
CA CYS A 209 5.89 -0.78 -25.99
C CYS A 209 6.47 -1.53 -27.19
N THR A 210 7.80 -1.62 -27.29
CA THR A 210 8.50 -2.07 -28.51
C THR A 210 8.39 -3.56 -28.80
N SER A 211 7.94 -4.38 -27.83
CA SER A 211 7.72 -5.82 -28.01
C SER A 211 6.25 -6.20 -28.24
N LEU A 212 5.35 -5.22 -28.27
CA LEU A 212 3.93 -5.48 -28.49
C LEU A 212 3.69 -5.88 -29.94
N ILE A 213 3.03 -7.03 -30.14
CA ILE A 213 2.72 -7.63 -31.45
C ILE A 213 1.24 -7.45 -31.77
#